data_91b6d0fb691a8e54903be1196ff2bdce
#
_entry.id   91b6d0fb691a8e54903be1196ff2bdce
#
_cell.length_a   1.000
_cell.length_b   1.000
_cell.length_c   1.000
_cell.angle_alpha   90.00
_cell.angle_beta   90.00
_cell.angle_gamma   90.00
#
_symmetry.space_group_name_H-M   'P 1'
#
loop_
_entity.id
_entity.type
_entity.pdbx_description
1 polymer ?
#
loop_
_entity_poly.entity_id
_entity_poly.type
_entity_poly.pdbx_seq_one_letter_code
_entity_poly.pdbx_strand_id
1 'polypeptide(L)'
;MPSDETRYTNKVFMAGALPLLKTIAADVPELKKKFEGVDAIYQVSAKVNAEDKEAVHFIIENGEWTVKLGEYLGQKKIDAELAFSSMEKMNDFMKGKVANLLPALKIKNLGKFVKFIQVLLKMSDLLGIKDPDAVDDKTAVLLCKLYFYLLSSGISQLNKMGHPAIHEWALKSPDRCYQWEVLGHPECTAYMRVKAGKSRAGRGEYKRAKPFFNMKFDCPKSALMILLGTGDMFQMTANQQLIMEGGPEFGVQIGDFMMLVGELAS
;
A
#
# COMPACT_ATOMS: atom_id res chain seq x y z
N MET A 1 10.24 7.30 -23.12
CA MET A 1 10.02 7.44 -21.65
C MET A 1 8.67 6.81 -21.32
N PRO A 2 8.49 6.22 -20.15
CA PRO A 2 7.20 5.70 -19.70
C PRO A 2 6.14 6.82 -19.67
N SER A 3 4.85 6.48 -19.93
CA SER A 3 3.74 7.42 -19.78
C SER A 3 3.57 7.85 -18.32
N ASP A 4 2.87 8.96 -18.08
CA ASP A 4 2.59 9.40 -16.71
C ASP A 4 1.77 8.37 -15.95
N GLU A 5 0.78 7.74 -16.59
CA GLU A 5 0.01 6.65 -15.98
C GLU A 5 0.88 5.47 -15.58
N THR A 6 1.82 5.04 -16.45
CA THR A 6 2.81 4.00 -16.12
C THR A 6 3.62 4.38 -14.88
N ARG A 7 4.04 5.64 -14.78
CA ARG A 7 4.84 6.15 -13.64
C ARG A 7 4.00 6.22 -12.36
N TYR A 8 2.75 6.68 -12.44
CA TYR A 8 1.83 6.69 -11.30
C TYR A 8 1.56 5.28 -10.77
N THR A 9 1.20 4.36 -11.67
CA THR A 9 1.00 2.94 -11.35
C THR A 9 2.24 2.34 -10.69
N ASN A 10 3.42 2.55 -11.27
CA ASN A 10 4.68 2.05 -10.70
C ASN A 10 4.92 2.60 -9.30
N LYS A 11 4.64 3.89 -9.06
CA LYS A 11 4.83 4.51 -7.75
C LYS A 11 3.83 3.99 -6.71
N VAL A 12 2.59 3.70 -7.10
CA VAL A 12 1.60 3.05 -6.23
C VAL A 12 2.10 1.67 -5.80
N PHE A 13 2.67 0.88 -6.72
CA PHE A 13 3.25 -0.42 -6.37
C PHE A 13 4.51 -0.29 -5.51
N MET A 14 5.49 0.51 -5.93
CA MET A 14 6.78 0.64 -5.25
C MET A 14 6.66 1.23 -3.84
N ALA A 15 5.82 2.23 -3.66
CA ALA A 15 5.74 3.00 -2.43
C ALA A 15 4.43 2.82 -1.63
N GLY A 16 3.44 2.15 -2.21
CA GLY A 16 2.17 1.79 -1.57
C GLY A 16 2.08 0.30 -1.28
N ALA A 17 2.05 -0.55 -2.32
CA ALA A 17 1.81 -1.98 -2.17
C ALA A 17 3.02 -2.76 -1.62
N LEU A 18 4.20 -2.63 -2.23
CA LEU A 18 5.38 -3.39 -1.78
C LEU A 18 5.78 -3.13 -0.31
N PRO A 19 5.65 -1.92 0.26
CA PRO A 19 5.84 -1.71 1.69
C PRO A 19 4.90 -2.49 2.62
N LEU A 20 3.78 -3.02 2.11
CA LEU A 20 2.87 -3.89 2.86
C LEU A 20 3.50 -5.23 3.23
N LEU A 21 4.53 -5.69 2.49
CA LEU A 21 5.26 -6.92 2.80
C LEU A 21 5.80 -6.92 4.24
N LYS A 22 6.23 -5.76 4.75
CA LYS A 22 6.62 -5.61 6.16
C LYS A 22 5.47 -5.95 7.11
N THR A 23 4.27 -5.45 6.83
CA THR A 23 3.09 -5.68 7.66
C THR A 23 2.67 -7.14 7.59
N ILE A 24 2.65 -7.72 6.39
CA ILE A 24 2.28 -9.12 6.16
C ILE A 24 3.28 -10.05 6.87
N ALA A 25 4.58 -9.80 6.74
CA ALA A 25 5.61 -10.59 7.42
C ALA A 25 5.52 -10.54 8.95
N ALA A 26 5.05 -9.39 9.51
CA ALA A 26 4.90 -9.21 10.95
C ALA A 26 3.58 -9.76 11.51
N ASP A 27 2.48 -9.65 10.75
CA ASP A 27 1.13 -9.93 11.25
C ASP A 27 0.61 -11.32 10.87
N VAL A 28 1.20 -11.98 9.85
CA VAL A 28 0.87 -13.38 9.47
C VAL A 28 1.75 -14.33 10.28
N PRO A 29 1.18 -15.11 11.22
CA PRO A 29 1.98 -15.88 12.20
C PRO A 29 3.01 -16.83 11.59
N GLU A 30 2.64 -17.54 10.51
CA GLU A 30 3.53 -18.46 9.82
C GLU A 30 4.72 -17.75 9.16
N LEU A 31 4.49 -16.55 8.62
CA LEU A 31 5.56 -15.74 8.02
C LEU A 31 6.44 -15.11 9.09
N LYS A 32 5.84 -14.57 10.15
CA LYS A 32 6.59 -14.04 11.28
C LYS A 32 7.58 -15.07 11.82
N LYS A 33 7.11 -16.30 12.09
CA LYS A 33 7.95 -17.41 12.56
C LYS A 33 9.07 -17.75 11.57
N LYS A 34 8.81 -17.71 10.25
CA LYS A 34 9.83 -17.98 9.22
C LYS A 34 10.95 -16.95 9.17
N PHE A 35 10.68 -15.72 9.62
CA PHE A 35 11.65 -14.63 9.64
C PHE A 35 12.34 -14.42 11.00
N GLU A 36 11.95 -15.14 12.06
CA GLU A 36 12.65 -15.10 13.33
C GLU A 36 14.15 -15.38 13.18
N GLY A 37 15.01 -14.47 13.66
CA GLY A 37 16.46 -14.58 13.55
C GLY A 37 17.04 -14.46 12.14
N VAL A 38 16.25 -14.03 11.16
CA VAL A 38 16.72 -13.88 9.78
C VAL A 38 17.30 -12.49 9.55
N ASP A 39 18.51 -12.47 8.99
CA ASP A 39 19.12 -11.28 8.39
C ASP A 39 19.08 -11.41 6.87
N ALA A 40 18.49 -10.45 6.18
CA ALA A 40 18.40 -10.48 4.71
C ALA A 40 18.28 -9.08 4.11
N ILE A 41 18.66 -8.96 2.85
CA ILE A 41 18.42 -7.76 2.04
C ILE A 41 17.73 -8.19 0.75
N TYR A 42 16.55 -7.64 0.51
CA TYR A 42 15.80 -7.87 -0.72
C TYR A 42 15.58 -6.57 -1.48
N GLN A 43 15.48 -6.68 -2.79
CA GLN A 43 15.18 -5.53 -3.65
C GLN A 43 14.19 -5.92 -4.74
N VAL A 44 13.29 -5.01 -5.06
CA VAL A 44 12.47 -5.03 -6.27
C VAL A 44 12.81 -3.78 -7.05
N SER A 45 13.16 -3.92 -8.32
CA SER A 45 13.54 -2.80 -9.17
C SER A 45 12.93 -2.89 -10.57
N ALA A 46 12.69 -1.74 -11.20
CA ALA A 46 12.22 -1.63 -12.57
C ALA A 46 12.99 -0.54 -13.30
N LYS A 47 13.47 -0.82 -14.52
CA LYS A 47 14.15 0.19 -15.35
C LYS A 47 13.17 1.27 -15.80
N VAL A 48 13.59 2.52 -15.67
CA VAL A 48 12.91 3.70 -16.21
C VAL A 48 13.39 3.95 -17.64
N ASN A 49 14.71 3.84 -17.83
CA ASN A 49 15.43 3.97 -19.09
C ASN A 49 16.71 3.12 -19.06
N ALA A 50 17.66 3.37 -19.94
CA ALA A 50 18.93 2.62 -20.01
C ALA A 50 19.81 2.83 -18.75
N GLU A 51 19.76 3.99 -18.14
CA GLU A 51 20.65 4.43 -17.05
C GLU A 51 19.96 4.40 -15.68
N ASP A 52 18.65 4.72 -15.64
CA ASP A 52 17.89 4.91 -14.42
C ASP A 52 16.95 3.74 -14.10
N LYS A 53 16.76 3.46 -12.83
CA LYS A 53 15.75 2.54 -12.32
C LYS A 53 15.08 3.07 -11.05
N GLU A 54 13.81 2.76 -10.89
CA GLU A 54 13.08 2.88 -9.62
C GLU A 54 13.25 1.57 -8.85
N ALA A 55 13.37 1.67 -7.52
CA ALA A 55 13.50 0.49 -6.68
C ALA A 55 12.87 0.71 -5.30
N VAL A 56 12.60 -0.40 -4.64
CA VAL A 56 12.32 -0.48 -3.20
C VAL A 56 13.14 -1.62 -2.63
N HIS A 57 13.76 -1.40 -1.47
CA HIS A 57 14.53 -2.43 -0.81
C HIS A 57 14.09 -2.64 0.64
N PHE A 58 14.33 -3.86 1.09
CA PHE A 58 13.94 -4.37 2.40
C PHE A 58 15.20 -4.83 3.12
N ILE A 59 15.47 -4.24 4.27
CA ILE A 59 16.53 -4.67 5.17
C ILE A 59 15.86 -5.40 6.31
N ILE A 60 16.21 -6.67 6.49
CA ILE A 60 15.71 -7.51 7.58
C ILE A 60 16.89 -7.77 8.50
N GLU A 61 16.73 -7.40 9.78
CA GLU A 61 17.70 -7.60 10.84
C GLU A 61 17.00 -8.32 11.99
N ASN A 62 17.47 -9.51 12.31
CA ASN A 62 16.85 -10.39 13.31
C ASN A 62 15.34 -10.56 13.15
N GLY A 63 14.86 -10.63 11.89
CA GLY A 63 13.44 -10.75 11.55
C GLY A 63 12.67 -9.43 11.46
N GLU A 64 13.25 -8.32 11.90
CA GLU A 64 12.63 -7.00 11.85
C GLU A 64 12.86 -6.33 10.48
N TRP A 65 11.77 -5.91 9.85
CA TRP A 65 11.77 -5.36 8.49
C TRP A 65 11.88 -3.84 8.49
N THR A 66 12.84 -3.31 7.73
CA THR A 66 12.92 -1.90 7.35
C THR A 66 12.73 -1.78 5.85
N VAL A 67 11.83 -0.88 5.41
CA VAL A 67 11.53 -0.63 3.99
C VAL A 67 12.04 0.75 3.62
N LYS A 68 12.77 0.84 2.52
CA LYS A 68 13.26 2.13 1.98
C LYS A 68 13.03 2.17 0.47
N LEU A 69 12.61 3.34 -0.03
CA LEU A 69 12.54 3.62 -1.46
C LEU A 69 13.93 3.91 -2.01
N GLY A 70 14.14 3.54 -3.26
CA GLY A 70 15.41 3.62 -3.96
C GLY A 70 16.22 2.33 -3.88
N GLU A 71 17.34 2.33 -4.62
CA GLU A 71 18.25 1.19 -4.63
C GLU A 71 18.96 1.02 -3.29
N TYR A 72 19.31 -0.21 -2.98
CA TYR A 72 20.16 -0.51 -1.85
C TYR A 72 21.62 -0.17 -2.19
N LEU A 73 22.19 0.81 -1.48
CA LEU A 73 23.57 1.29 -1.67
C LEU A 73 24.48 0.92 -0.48
N GLY A 74 24.03 -0.01 0.38
CA GLY A 74 24.82 -0.42 1.55
C GLY A 74 25.94 -1.40 1.21
N GLN A 75 26.80 -1.70 2.19
CA GLN A 75 27.97 -2.57 2.01
C GLN A 75 27.65 -4.06 1.91
N LYS A 76 26.53 -4.51 2.50
CA LYS A 76 26.11 -5.89 2.44
C LYS A 76 25.59 -6.23 1.04
N LYS A 77 25.78 -7.46 0.58
CA LYS A 77 25.24 -7.89 -0.73
C LYS A 77 23.73 -8.18 -0.60
N ILE A 78 22.98 -7.80 -1.65
CA ILE A 78 21.56 -8.15 -1.79
C ILE A 78 21.43 -9.67 -1.86
N ASP A 79 20.57 -10.28 -1.03
CA ASP A 79 20.32 -11.72 -1.00
C ASP A 79 19.44 -12.19 -2.17
N ALA A 80 18.44 -11.35 -2.55
CA ALA A 80 17.63 -11.57 -3.73
C ALA A 80 17.08 -10.25 -4.30
N GLU A 81 17.12 -10.13 -5.63
CA GLU A 81 16.52 -9.01 -6.37
C GLU A 81 15.58 -9.53 -7.46
N LEU A 82 14.38 -8.94 -7.53
CA LEU A 82 13.47 -9.05 -8.65
C LEU A 82 13.67 -7.81 -9.53
N ALA A 83 14.38 -7.99 -10.65
CA ALA A 83 14.75 -6.89 -11.55
C ALA A 83 13.90 -6.91 -12.83
N PHE A 84 12.98 -5.98 -12.96
CA PHE A 84 12.14 -5.82 -14.15
C PHE A 84 12.85 -4.98 -15.20
N SER A 85 12.74 -5.38 -16.47
CA SER A 85 13.38 -4.67 -17.58
C SER A 85 12.68 -3.38 -17.98
N SER A 86 11.47 -3.10 -17.45
CA SER A 86 10.77 -1.83 -17.55
C SER A 86 9.72 -1.67 -16.45
N MET A 87 9.22 -0.43 -16.26
CA MET A 87 8.11 -0.14 -15.35
C MET A 87 6.81 -0.83 -15.79
N GLU A 88 6.54 -0.87 -17.10
CA GLU A 88 5.33 -1.50 -17.66
C GLU A 88 5.29 -2.99 -17.27
N LYS A 89 6.41 -3.71 -17.47
CA LYS A 89 6.50 -5.13 -17.11
C LYS A 89 6.30 -5.38 -15.62
N MET A 90 6.85 -4.50 -14.79
CA MET A 90 6.61 -4.59 -13.36
C MET A 90 5.14 -4.35 -13.01
N ASN A 91 4.55 -3.29 -13.57
CA ASN A 91 3.15 -2.94 -13.33
C ASN A 91 2.23 -4.09 -13.75
N ASP A 92 2.43 -4.64 -14.94
CA ASP A 92 1.63 -5.77 -15.43
C ASP A 92 1.82 -7.04 -14.59
N PHE A 93 3.05 -7.32 -14.16
CA PHE A 93 3.31 -8.43 -13.23
C PHE A 93 2.58 -8.24 -11.89
N MET A 94 2.63 -7.04 -11.32
CA MET A 94 1.94 -6.71 -10.07
C MET A 94 0.41 -6.76 -10.19
N LYS A 95 -0.13 -6.50 -11.38
CA LYS A 95 -1.55 -6.66 -11.74
C LYS A 95 -1.96 -8.10 -12.05
N GLY A 96 -1.05 -9.07 -11.87
CA GLY A 96 -1.32 -10.49 -12.11
C GLY A 96 -1.25 -10.93 -13.57
N LYS A 97 -0.83 -10.07 -14.49
CA LYS A 97 -0.60 -10.41 -15.89
C LYS A 97 0.77 -11.08 -16.05
N VAL A 98 0.86 -12.38 -15.75
CA VAL A 98 2.15 -13.09 -15.56
C VAL A 98 2.81 -13.57 -16.88
N ALA A 99 2.08 -13.62 -17.99
CA ALA A 99 2.60 -14.13 -19.25
C ALA A 99 3.75 -13.26 -19.79
N ASN A 100 4.94 -13.83 -19.92
CA ASN A 100 6.16 -13.22 -20.49
C ASN A 100 6.74 -12.00 -19.69
N LEU A 101 6.37 -11.83 -18.42
CA LEU A 101 6.71 -10.64 -17.62
C LEU A 101 7.63 -10.95 -16.42
N LEU A 102 8.19 -12.16 -16.36
CA LEU A 102 9.03 -12.56 -15.24
C LEU A 102 10.22 -11.61 -15.08
N PRO A 103 10.50 -11.17 -13.84
CA PRO A 103 11.70 -10.39 -13.56
C PRO A 103 12.95 -11.22 -13.78
N ALA A 104 14.07 -10.58 -14.08
CA ALA A 104 15.37 -11.20 -13.92
C ALA A 104 15.62 -11.46 -12.43
N LEU A 105 15.83 -12.73 -12.09
CA LEU A 105 16.07 -13.15 -10.71
C LEU A 105 17.57 -13.11 -10.43
N LYS A 106 18.00 -12.22 -9.54
CA LYS A 106 19.36 -12.20 -9.03
C LYS A 106 19.35 -12.79 -7.62
N ILE A 107 19.68 -14.05 -7.51
CA ILE A 107 19.58 -14.83 -6.26
C ILE A 107 21.00 -15.16 -5.77
N LYS A 108 21.34 -14.65 -4.58
CA LYS A 108 22.55 -15.03 -3.87
C LYS A 108 22.28 -16.16 -2.86
N ASN A 109 21.10 -16.15 -2.24
CA ASN A 109 20.70 -17.11 -1.23
C ASN A 109 19.30 -17.66 -1.55
N LEU A 110 19.24 -18.90 -2.01
CA LEU A 110 17.99 -19.54 -2.43
C LEU A 110 16.98 -19.68 -1.26
N GLY A 111 17.44 -20.04 -0.07
CA GLY A 111 16.57 -20.18 1.09
C GLY A 111 15.91 -18.85 1.51
N LYS A 112 16.67 -17.77 1.48
CA LYS A 112 16.13 -16.42 1.74
C LYS A 112 15.20 -15.96 0.61
N PHE A 113 15.56 -16.26 -0.66
CA PHE A 113 14.70 -15.96 -1.80
C PHE A 113 13.33 -16.62 -1.67
N VAL A 114 13.28 -17.92 -1.34
CA VAL A 114 12.01 -18.65 -1.15
C VAL A 114 11.16 -18.00 -0.06
N LYS A 115 11.76 -17.58 1.06
CA LYS A 115 11.04 -16.84 2.11
C LYS A 115 10.45 -15.53 1.59
N PHE A 116 11.20 -14.76 0.80
CA PHE A 116 10.74 -13.51 0.21
C PHE A 116 9.55 -13.72 -0.74
N ILE A 117 9.64 -14.72 -1.63
CA ILE A 117 8.55 -15.07 -2.54
C ILE A 117 7.28 -15.48 -1.78
N GLN A 118 7.40 -16.20 -0.66
CA GLN A 118 6.24 -16.58 0.16
C GLN A 118 5.49 -15.34 0.70
N VAL A 119 6.19 -14.27 1.07
CA VAL A 119 5.53 -13.02 1.51
C VAL A 119 4.86 -12.32 0.34
N LEU A 120 5.49 -12.29 -0.84
CA LEU A 120 4.90 -11.74 -2.06
C LEU A 120 3.64 -12.49 -2.49
N LEU A 121 3.67 -13.82 -2.50
CA LEU A 121 2.52 -14.66 -2.81
C LEU A 121 1.39 -14.42 -1.80
N LYS A 122 1.71 -14.36 -0.50
CA LYS A 122 0.70 -14.06 0.52
C LYS A 122 0.08 -12.67 0.33
N MET A 123 0.85 -11.67 -0.10
CA MET A 123 0.31 -10.36 -0.46
C MET A 123 -0.65 -10.46 -1.65
N SER A 124 -0.28 -11.22 -2.69
CA SER A 124 -1.13 -11.45 -3.85
C SER A 124 -2.44 -12.14 -3.47
N ASP A 125 -2.37 -13.18 -2.64
CA ASP A 125 -3.54 -13.91 -2.15
C ASP A 125 -4.48 -12.98 -1.36
N LEU A 126 -3.92 -12.19 -0.44
CA LEU A 126 -4.71 -11.27 0.40
C LEU A 126 -5.38 -10.16 -0.42
N LEU A 127 -4.61 -9.47 -1.27
CA LEU A 127 -5.14 -8.37 -2.09
C LEU A 127 -5.98 -8.86 -3.27
N GLY A 128 -5.92 -10.15 -3.60
CA GLY A 128 -6.75 -10.81 -4.60
C GLY A 128 -8.16 -11.15 -4.13
N ILE A 129 -8.45 -11.06 -2.84
CA ILE A 129 -9.78 -11.33 -2.27
C ILE A 129 -10.76 -10.26 -2.76
N LYS A 130 -11.92 -10.69 -3.29
CA LYS A 130 -12.96 -9.81 -3.85
C LYS A 130 -14.27 -9.83 -3.06
N ASP A 131 -14.45 -10.84 -2.22
CA ASP A 131 -15.67 -11.03 -1.43
C ASP A 131 -15.36 -10.82 0.07
N PRO A 132 -15.96 -9.79 0.71
CA PRO A 132 -15.77 -9.53 2.14
C PRO A 132 -16.30 -10.64 3.03
N ASP A 133 -17.26 -11.46 2.54
CA ASP A 133 -17.84 -12.56 3.30
C ASP A 133 -17.03 -13.86 3.19
N ALA A 134 -16.09 -13.94 2.27
CA ALA A 134 -15.22 -15.10 2.08
C ALA A 134 -14.06 -15.19 3.10
N VAL A 135 -13.94 -14.24 4.03
CA VAL A 135 -12.82 -14.17 4.99
C VAL A 135 -13.29 -14.20 6.44
N ASP A 136 -12.46 -14.78 7.30
CA ASP A 136 -12.64 -14.69 8.75
C ASP A 136 -12.31 -13.30 9.29
N ASP A 137 -12.72 -13.02 10.54
CA ASP A 137 -12.56 -11.71 11.17
C ASP A 137 -11.09 -11.28 11.25
N LYS A 138 -10.15 -12.19 11.52
CA LYS A 138 -8.72 -11.87 11.60
C LYS A 138 -8.18 -11.45 10.24
N THR A 139 -8.56 -12.16 9.20
CA THR A 139 -8.19 -11.82 7.83
C THR A 139 -8.84 -10.51 7.39
N ALA A 140 -10.10 -10.25 7.77
CA ALA A 140 -10.78 -8.99 7.51
C ALA A 140 -10.05 -7.80 8.16
N VAL A 141 -9.66 -7.92 9.43
CA VAL A 141 -8.84 -6.92 10.15
C VAL A 141 -7.51 -6.66 9.41
N LEU A 142 -6.80 -7.71 9.03
CA LEU A 142 -5.54 -7.57 8.29
C LEU A 142 -5.74 -6.88 6.94
N LEU A 143 -6.78 -7.25 6.19
CA LEU A 143 -7.10 -6.62 4.91
C LEU A 143 -7.42 -5.14 5.05
N CYS A 144 -8.25 -4.74 6.02
CA CYS A 144 -8.52 -3.33 6.31
C CYS A 144 -7.23 -2.55 6.56
N LYS A 145 -6.35 -3.10 7.40
CA LYS A 145 -5.04 -2.54 7.68
C LYS A 145 -4.19 -2.35 6.43
N LEU A 146 -4.11 -3.38 5.57
CA LEU A 146 -3.35 -3.34 4.33
C LEU A 146 -3.91 -2.31 3.35
N TYR A 147 -5.23 -2.29 3.15
CA TYR A 147 -5.87 -1.32 2.26
C TYR A 147 -5.73 0.12 2.75
N PHE A 148 -5.95 0.41 4.04
CA PHE A 148 -5.76 1.77 4.55
C PHE A 148 -4.31 2.26 4.41
N TYR A 149 -3.33 1.35 4.59
CA TYR A 149 -1.92 1.67 4.36
C TYR A 149 -1.61 1.91 2.89
N LEU A 150 -2.17 1.07 1.99
CA LEU A 150 -2.03 1.23 0.54
C LEU A 150 -2.63 2.56 0.09
N LEU A 151 -3.87 2.86 0.47
CA LEU A 151 -4.61 4.03 0.04
C LEU A 151 -3.97 5.33 0.55
N SER A 152 -3.70 5.43 1.85
CA SER A 152 -3.06 6.62 2.43
C SER A 152 -1.68 6.88 1.82
N SER A 153 -0.88 5.83 1.61
CA SER A 153 0.42 5.94 0.96
C SER A 153 0.30 6.25 -0.52
N GLY A 154 -0.61 5.58 -1.24
CA GLY A 154 -0.85 5.78 -2.68
C GLY A 154 -1.24 7.22 -2.99
N ILE A 155 -2.27 7.76 -2.32
CA ILE A 155 -2.70 9.17 -2.48
C ILE A 155 -1.53 10.13 -2.19
N SER A 156 -0.80 9.90 -1.10
CA SER A 156 0.35 10.75 -0.75
C SER A 156 1.47 10.69 -1.79
N GLN A 157 1.73 9.53 -2.41
CA GLN A 157 2.76 9.39 -3.44
C GLN A 157 2.31 9.98 -4.77
N LEU A 158 1.06 9.83 -5.17
CA LEU A 158 0.50 10.47 -6.35
C LEU A 158 0.56 11.99 -6.24
N ASN A 159 0.29 12.58 -5.07
CA ASN A 159 0.53 13.99 -4.84
C ASN A 159 1.99 14.39 -5.08
N LYS A 160 2.95 13.63 -4.53
CA LYS A 160 4.39 13.91 -4.68
C LYS A 160 4.87 13.75 -6.12
N MET A 161 4.19 12.91 -6.91
CA MET A 161 4.44 12.73 -8.34
C MET A 161 3.82 13.83 -9.20
N GLY A 162 3.02 14.73 -8.62
CA GLY A 162 2.33 15.80 -9.34
C GLY A 162 1.11 15.33 -10.12
N HIS A 163 0.43 14.23 -9.66
CA HIS A 163 -0.81 13.78 -10.31
C HIS A 163 -1.83 14.94 -10.32
N PRO A 164 -2.36 15.36 -11.49
CA PRO A 164 -3.07 16.62 -11.65
C PRO A 164 -4.16 16.85 -10.61
N ALA A 165 -5.12 15.93 -10.49
CA ALA A 165 -6.26 16.10 -9.58
C ALA A 165 -5.84 16.14 -8.09
N ILE A 166 -4.92 15.23 -7.68
CA ILE A 166 -4.50 15.14 -6.27
C ILE A 166 -3.55 16.29 -5.91
N HIS A 167 -2.64 16.66 -6.82
CA HIS A 167 -1.67 17.71 -6.55
C HIS A 167 -2.33 19.09 -6.50
N GLU A 168 -3.26 19.39 -7.40
CA GLU A 168 -4.04 20.64 -7.38
C GLU A 168 -4.85 20.77 -6.10
N TRP A 169 -5.52 19.70 -5.67
CA TRP A 169 -6.22 19.65 -4.38
C TRP A 169 -5.26 19.87 -3.21
N ALA A 170 -4.10 19.24 -3.22
CA ALA A 170 -3.11 19.37 -2.16
C ALA A 170 -2.52 20.78 -2.06
N LEU A 171 -2.31 21.46 -3.20
CA LEU A 171 -1.84 22.85 -3.25
C LEU A 171 -2.85 23.81 -2.56
N LYS A 172 -4.14 23.58 -2.76
CA LYS A 172 -5.22 24.38 -2.19
C LYS A 172 -5.56 23.97 -0.74
N SER A 173 -5.03 22.85 -0.25
CA SER A 173 -5.35 22.32 1.06
C SER A 173 -4.59 23.07 2.17
N PRO A 174 -5.28 23.66 3.17
CA PRO A 174 -4.65 24.05 4.42
C PRO A 174 -4.12 22.81 5.17
N ASP A 175 -3.63 22.99 6.39
CA ASP A 175 -3.16 21.88 7.23
C ASP A 175 -4.33 20.99 7.68
N ARG A 176 -4.51 19.86 7.01
CA ARG A 176 -5.60 18.91 7.24
C ARG A 176 -5.08 17.49 7.39
N CYS A 177 -5.72 16.73 8.28
CA CYS A 177 -5.49 15.31 8.44
C CYS A 177 -6.76 14.54 8.09
N TYR A 178 -6.63 13.56 7.22
CA TYR A 178 -7.67 12.61 6.83
C TYR A 178 -7.30 11.26 7.44
N GLN A 179 -8.24 10.62 8.13
CA GLN A 179 -8.02 9.38 8.83
C GLN A 179 -9.06 8.33 8.42
N TRP A 180 -8.64 7.08 8.42
CA TRP A 180 -9.47 5.89 8.24
C TRP A 180 -9.31 5.02 9.46
N GLU A 181 -10.42 4.54 10.01
CA GLU A 181 -10.40 3.66 11.17
C GLU A 181 -11.56 2.66 11.16
N VAL A 182 -11.37 1.54 11.84
CA VAL A 182 -12.41 0.57 12.15
C VAL A 182 -12.61 0.60 13.67
N LEU A 183 -13.86 0.79 14.12
CA LEU A 183 -14.19 0.87 15.53
C LEU A 183 -13.82 -0.45 16.25
N GLY A 184 -13.16 -0.33 17.39
CA GLY A 184 -12.66 -1.49 18.13
C GLY A 184 -11.36 -2.10 17.60
N HIS A 185 -10.82 -1.61 16.46
CA HIS A 185 -9.63 -2.13 15.80
C HIS A 185 -8.59 -1.03 15.52
N PRO A 186 -7.94 -0.45 16.55
CA PRO A 186 -6.97 0.64 16.40
C PRO A 186 -5.77 0.26 15.52
N GLU A 187 -5.45 -1.03 15.41
CA GLU A 187 -4.42 -1.57 14.52
C GLU A 187 -4.71 -1.35 13.03
N CYS A 188 -5.99 -1.15 12.65
CA CYS A 188 -6.40 -0.85 11.27
C CYS A 188 -6.32 0.64 10.93
N THR A 189 -5.97 1.51 11.89
CA THR A 189 -6.00 2.95 11.65
C THR A 189 -4.84 3.42 10.78
N ALA A 190 -5.13 4.32 9.84
CA ALA A 190 -4.14 5.01 9.03
C ALA A 190 -4.59 6.45 8.78
N TYR A 191 -3.65 7.32 8.46
CA TYR A 191 -3.96 8.71 8.14
C TYR A 191 -3.10 9.26 7.01
N MET A 192 -3.57 10.34 6.41
CA MET A 192 -2.81 11.18 5.51
C MET A 192 -2.96 12.64 5.92
N ARG A 193 -1.85 13.30 6.19
CA ARG A 193 -1.81 14.75 6.42
C ARG A 193 -1.42 15.45 5.13
N VAL A 194 -2.14 16.49 4.78
CA VAL A 194 -1.85 17.37 3.65
C VAL A 194 -1.74 18.81 4.13
N LYS A 195 -0.81 19.57 3.54
CA LYS A 195 -0.59 20.98 3.84
C LYS A 195 0.10 21.66 2.67
N ALA A 196 -0.59 22.61 2.03
CA ALA A 196 0.00 23.49 1.00
C ALA A 196 0.87 22.72 0.00
N GLY A 197 0.31 21.74 -0.68
CA GLY A 197 0.99 20.92 -1.69
C GLY A 197 1.81 19.75 -1.14
N LYS A 198 2.11 19.72 0.16
CA LYS A 198 2.86 18.61 0.78
C LYS A 198 1.92 17.59 1.39
N SER A 199 2.24 16.31 1.25
CA SER A 199 1.47 15.22 1.86
C SER A 199 2.36 14.19 2.55
N ARG A 200 1.82 13.56 3.59
CA ARG A 200 2.48 12.49 4.33
C ARG A 200 1.46 11.49 4.84
N ALA A 201 1.60 10.24 4.44
CA ALA A 201 0.87 9.12 5.03
C ALA A 201 1.50 8.69 6.36
N GLY A 202 0.67 8.16 7.25
CA GLY A 202 1.10 7.58 8.52
C GLY A 202 0.22 6.39 8.89
N ARG A 203 0.78 5.51 9.70
CA ARG A 203 0.15 4.30 10.23
C ARG A 203 -0.28 4.56 11.67
N GLY A 204 -1.43 4.00 12.06
CA GLY A 204 -2.03 4.26 13.36
C GLY A 204 -2.76 5.60 13.43
N GLU A 205 -3.23 5.95 14.61
CA GLU A 205 -3.99 7.17 14.88
C GLU A 205 -3.13 8.44 14.74
N TYR A 206 -3.73 9.52 14.22
CA TYR A 206 -3.11 10.83 14.21
C TYR A 206 -3.22 11.49 15.59
N LYS A 207 -2.10 11.57 16.32
CA LYS A 207 -2.08 12.01 17.74
C LYS A 207 -1.80 13.50 17.97
N ARG A 208 -1.53 14.31 16.91
CA ARG A 208 -1.12 15.71 17.07
C ARG A 208 -2.30 16.67 17.21
N ALA A 209 -3.44 16.32 16.63
CA ALA A 209 -4.69 17.06 16.69
C ALA A 209 -5.85 16.15 16.29
N LYS A 210 -7.11 16.57 16.55
CA LYS A 210 -8.27 15.87 16.00
C LYS A 210 -8.17 15.86 14.46
N PRO A 211 -8.38 14.70 13.77
CA PRO A 211 -8.44 14.66 12.33
C PRO A 211 -9.47 15.66 11.78
N PHE A 212 -9.15 16.31 10.67
CA PHE A 212 -10.06 17.21 9.98
C PHE A 212 -11.25 16.44 9.38
N PHE A 213 -10.95 15.26 8.84
CA PHE A 213 -11.94 14.34 8.33
C PHE A 213 -11.58 12.92 8.79
N ASN A 214 -12.57 12.17 9.27
CA ASN A 214 -12.38 10.80 9.71
C ASN A 214 -13.46 9.90 9.11
N MET A 215 -13.04 8.87 8.39
CA MET A 215 -13.88 7.83 7.83
C MET A 215 -13.82 6.62 8.75
N LYS A 216 -14.91 6.36 9.49
CA LYS A 216 -15.01 5.32 10.50
C LYS A 216 -15.95 4.23 10.04
N PHE A 217 -15.56 2.99 10.22
CA PHE A 217 -16.40 1.83 9.96
C PHE A 217 -16.76 1.15 11.27
N ASP A 218 -18.00 0.68 11.38
CA ASP A 218 -18.49 -0.03 12.57
C ASP A 218 -17.76 -1.35 12.80
N CYS A 219 -17.38 -2.05 11.71
CA CYS A 219 -16.66 -3.31 11.76
C CYS A 219 -15.75 -3.50 10.52
N PRO A 220 -14.81 -4.48 10.56
CA PRO A 220 -13.93 -4.77 9.43
C PRO A 220 -14.67 -5.15 8.13
N LYS A 221 -15.75 -5.89 8.21
CA LYS A 221 -16.54 -6.28 7.01
C LYS A 221 -17.14 -5.08 6.31
N SER A 222 -17.70 -4.12 7.06
CA SER A 222 -18.22 -2.87 6.49
C SER A 222 -17.12 -2.08 5.78
N ALA A 223 -15.92 -2.00 6.38
CA ALA A 223 -14.79 -1.38 5.72
C ALA A 223 -14.43 -2.09 4.41
N LEU A 224 -14.39 -3.42 4.41
CA LEU A 224 -14.10 -4.21 3.20
C LEU A 224 -15.14 -4.04 2.11
N MET A 225 -16.43 -3.87 2.43
CA MET A 225 -17.46 -3.60 1.43
C MET A 225 -17.13 -2.35 0.60
N ILE A 226 -16.68 -1.27 1.25
CA ILE A 226 -16.25 -0.05 0.55
C ILE A 226 -14.92 -0.26 -0.19
N LEU A 227 -13.94 -0.89 0.47
CA LEU A 227 -12.60 -1.10 -0.07
C LEU A 227 -12.57 -2.03 -1.28
N LEU A 228 -13.50 -2.98 -1.35
CA LEU A 228 -13.66 -3.91 -2.47
C LEU A 228 -14.71 -3.47 -3.50
N GLY A 229 -15.35 -2.29 -3.29
CA GLY A 229 -16.33 -1.74 -4.21
C GLY A 229 -17.67 -2.48 -4.26
N THR A 230 -18.02 -3.23 -3.21
CA THR A 230 -19.29 -3.98 -3.11
C THR A 230 -20.34 -3.24 -2.27
N GLY A 231 -19.94 -2.21 -1.52
CA GLY A 231 -20.82 -1.43 -0.65
C GLY A 231 -21.28 -0.11 -1.26
N ASP A 232 -22.50 0.31 -0.94
CA ASP A 232 -23.02 1.64 -1.25
C ASP A 232 -22.80 2.57 -0.07
N MET A 233 -22.01 3.63 -0.27
CA MET A 233 -21.64 4.57 0.79
C MET A 233 -22.85 5.27 1.42
N PHE A 234 -23.91 5.58 0.64
CA PHE A 234 -25.10 6.26 1.14
C PHE A 234 -25.92 5.34 2.04
N GLN A 235 -26.16 4.10 1.59
CA GLN A 235 -26.86 3.11 2.40
C GLN A 235 -26.09 2.76 3.66
N MET A 236 -24.78 2.59 3.55
CA MET A 236 -23.92 2.27 4.70
C MET A 236 -23.85 3.42 5.70
N THR A 237 -23.89 4.67 5.24
CA THR A 237 -23.99 5.83 6.14
C THR A 237 -25.35 5.89 6.83
N ALA A 238 -26.45 5.63 6.10
CA ALA A 238 -27.79 5.57 6.69
C ALA A 238 -27.92 4.47 7.76
N ASN A 239 -27.22 3.35 7.56
CA ASN A 239 -27.20 2.20 8.47
C ASN A 239 -26.13 2.32 9.58
N GLN A 240 -25.40 3.43 9.66
CA GLN A 240 -24.30 3.67 10.60
C GLN A 240 -23.12 2.67 10.48
N GLN A 241 -23.03 1.97 9.36
CA GLN A 241 -21.88 1.10 9.03
C GLN A 241 -20.65 1.93 8.59
N LEU A 242 -20.92 3.11 8.03
CA LEU A 242 -19.93 4.12 7.68
C LEU A 242 -20.29 5.44 8.36
N ILE A 243 -19.40 5.96 9.19
CA ILE A 243 -19.54 7.22 9.89
C ILE A 243 -18.49 8.18 9.35
N MET A 244 -18.92 9.32 8.79
CA MET A 244 -18.03 10.37 8.31
C MET A 244 -18.05 11.55 9.30
N GLU A 245 -16.94 11.75 10.02
CA GLU A 245 -16.75 12.95 10.84
C GLU A 245 -16.03 14.01 10.01
N GLY A 246 -16.70 15.13 9.77
CA GLY A 246 -16.28 16.22 8.89
C GLY A 246 -17.31 16.51 7.82
N GLY A 247 -17.01 17.45 6.90
CA GLY A 247 -17.94 17.76 5.79
C GLY A 247 -18.04 16.58 4.81
N PRO A 248 -19.27 16.19 4.40
CA PRO A 248 -19.47 15.05 3.51
C PRO A 248 -18.78 15.22 2.14
N GLU A 249 -18.59 16.44 1.67
CA GLU A 249 -17.88 16.76 0.43
C GLU A 249 -16.42 16.26 0.46
N PHE A 250 -15.79 16.23 1.64
CA PHE A 250 -14.44 15.68 1.79
C PHE A 250 -14.43 14.16 1.73
N GLY A 251 -15.50 13.51 2.16
CA GLY A 251 -15.70 12.06 2.02
C GLY A 251 -15.77 11.64 0.56
N VAL A 252 -16.54 12.36 -0.25
CA VAL A 252 -16.65 12.11 -1.69
C VAL A 252 -15.28 12.29 -2.34
N GLN A 253 -14.61 13.41 -2.09
CA GLN A 253 -13.30 13.68 -2.70
C GLN A 253 -12.22 12.66 -2.33
N ILE A 254 -12.18 12.25 -1.06
CA ILE A 254 -11.24 11.20 -0.63
C ILE A 254 -11.63 9.84 -1.22
N GLY A 255 -12.92 9.55 -1.37
CA GLY A 255 -13.43 8.37 -2.06
C GLY A 255 -12.94 8.29 -3.50
N ASP A 256 -13.03 9.40 -4.26
CA ASP A 256 -12.52 9.47 -5.64
C ASP A 256 -11.00 9.19 -5.70
N PHE A 257 -10.23 9.72 -4.75
CA PHE A 257 -8.80 9.44 -4.70
C PHE A 257 -8.49 8.00 -4.30
N MET A 258 -9.32 7.38 -3.44
CA MET A 258 -9.20 5.96 -3.11
C MET A 258 -9.48 5.08 -4.34
N MET A 259 -10.54 5.40 -5.09
CA MET A 259 -10.85 4.70 -6.35
C MET A 259 -9.70 4.82 -7.35
N LEU A 260 -9.15 6.01 -7.55
CA LEU A 260 -8.01 6.23 -8.44
C LEU A 260 -6.79 5.36 -8.05
N VAL A 261 -6.46 5.27 -6.77
CA VAL A 261 -5.38 4.37 -6.30
C VAL A 261 -5.72 2.91 -6.58
N GLY A 262 -6.97 2.51 -6.36
CA GLY A 262 -7.47 1.16 -6.68
C GLY A 262 -7.35 0.83 -8.17
N GLU A 263 -7.77 1.72 -9.06
CA GLU A 263 -7.68 1.56 -10.52
C GLU A 263 -6.22 1.42 -10.99
N LEU A 264 -5.32 2.22 -10.45
CA LEU A 264 -3.89 2.13 -10.77
C LEU A 264 -3.27 0.82 -10.28
N ALA A 265 -3.81 0.22 -9.21
CA ALA A 265 -3.29 -1.01 -8.60
C ALA A 265 -3.96 -2.30 -9.11
N SER A 266 -5.04 -2.20 -9.89
CA SER A 266 -5.83 -3.32 -10.45
C SER A 266 -5.40 -3.75 -11.85
#